data_6f0ac50ada747ddf5dd06ad15596d0dc
#
_entry.id   6f0ac50ada747ddf5dd06ad15596d0dc
#
_cell.length_a   1.000
_cell.length_b   1.000
_cell.length_c   1.000
_cell.angle_alpha   90.00
_cell.angle_beta   90.00
_cell.angle_gamma   90.00
#
_symmetry.space_group_name_H-M   'P 1'
#
loop_
_entity.id
_entity.type
_entity.pdbx_description
1 polymer ?
#
loop_
_entity_poly.entity_id
_entity_poly.type
_entity_poly.pdbx_seq_one_letter_code
_entity_poly.pdbx_strand_id
1 'polypeptide(L)'
;VQALGYNPSFLGRDLRKSETRRILAIIASTEQSFYSDVIRGMEVAAFSQGYDVLIATTHDDPNHEMHLLGMLFSRAVDGAVLLGPKLDAATINSLGEKHNIAMCLERLDNCNVLTVTIDNVKAGRDAVNYLIRKGHKKIGLITTLQRSQSSIDREIGYKLALKDNGIPYNEDYVYFGGYETEQGMRGCEYLMNLPSPPTAIFSISDIIAIGAMNYALSKGYRIGKDLIFMGFDNIQYSHMFVPHLSTVEQPCYA
;
A
#
# COMPACT_ATOMS: atom_id res chain seq x y z
N VAL A 1 -22.93 41.89 2.59
CA VAL A 1 -21.69 41.12 2.91
C VAL A 1 -20.81 41.02 1.67
N GLN A 2 -21.32 40.55 0.53
CA GLN A 2 -20.55 40.46 -0.74
C GLN A 2 -20.10 41.84 -1.29
N ALA A 3 -20.90 42.91 -1.11
CA ALA A 3 -20.56 44.27 -1.58
C ALA A 3 -19.43 44.97 -0.79
N LEU A 4 -19.04 44.43 0.34
CA LEU A 4 -17.99 45.02 1.22
C LEU A 4 -16.67 44.24 1.17
N GLY A 5 -16.52 43.24 0.32
CA GLY A 5 -15.32 42.39 0.21
C GLY A 5 -14.97 41.64 1.52
N TYR A 6 -15.91 41.56 2.46
CA TYR A 6 -15.69 40.87 3.73
C TYR A 6 -15.66 39.35 3.51
N ASN A 7 -14.49 38.78 3.66
CA ASN A 7 -14.28 37.33 3.68
C ASN A 7 -14.30 36.86 5.14
N PRO A 8 -15.33 36.14 5.60
CA PRO A 8 -15.41 35.69 6.98
C PRO A 8 -14.17 34.87 7.34
N SER A 9 -13.50 35.19 8.43
CA SER A 9 -12.37 34.40 8.92
C SER A 9 -12.85 32.97 9.23
N PHE A 10 -12.23 31.99 8.62
CA PHE A 10 -12.47 30.57 8.92
C PHE A 10 -12.27 30.29 10.41
N LEU A 11 -11.25 30.89 11.02
CA LEU A 11 -10.93 30.76 12.46
C LEU A 11 -12.11 31.16 13.37
N GLY A 12 -12.80 32.25 13.05
CA GLY A 12 -13.96 32.71 13.84
C GLY A 12 -15.18 31.79 13.71
N ARG A 13 -15.33 31.10 12.60
CA ARG A 13 -16.39 30.10 12.37
C ARG A 13 -16.05 28.81 13.10
N ASP A 14 -14.81 28.33 12.97
CA ASP A 14 -14.31 27.07 13.53
C ASP A 14 -14.34 27.10 15.06
N LEU A 15 -13.93 28.22 15.67
CA LEU A 15 -14.03 28.46 17.12
C LEU A 15 -15.47 28.41 17.66
N ARG A 16 -16.45 28.91 16.88
CA ARG A 16 -17.87 28.94 17.29
C ARG A 16 -18.56 27.61 17.13
N LYS A 17 -18.15 26.79 16.13
CA LYS A 17 -18.77 25.50 15.81
C LYS A 17 -18.06 24.30 16.45
N SER A 18 -16.84 24.49 16.95
CA SER A 18 -15.93 23.42 17.43
C SER A 18 -15.66 22.33 16.37
N GLU A 19 -15.83 22.65 15.09
CA GLU A 19 -15.59 21.80 13.93
C GLU A 19 -14.78 22.56 12.90
N THR A 20 -13.73 21.94 12.37
CA THR A 20 -12.91 22.48 11.27
C THR A 20 -13.37 21.98 9.92
N ARG A 21 -14.04 20.83 9.89
CA ARG A 21 -14.39 20.06 8.69
C ARG A 21 -13.17 19.69 7.87
N ARG A 22 -12.07 19.32 8.54
CA ARG A 22 -10.83 18.85 7.94
C ARG A 22 -10.44 17.51 8.53
N ILE A 23 -10.01 16.61 7.65
CA ILE A 23 -9.44 15.30 7.98
C ILE A 23 -7.99 15.31 7.54
N LEU A 24 -7.07 14.86 8.38
CA LEU A 24 -5.66 14.73 8.06
C LEU A 24 -5.36 13.29 7.60
N ALA A 25 -4.97 13.13 6.35
CA ALA A 25 -4.42 11.87 5.83
C ALA A 25 -2.90 11.88 5.99
N ILE A 26 -2.36 10.95 6.76
CA ILE A 26 -0.92 10.83 7.01
C ILE A 26 -0.41 9.62 6.24
N ILE A 27 0.54 9.86 5.34
CA ILE A 27 1.18 8.84 4.49
C ILE A 27 2.69 8.85 4.69
N ALA A 28 3.37 7.76 4.32
CA ALA A 28 4.83 7.71 4.39
C ALA A 28 5.49 8.65 3.38
N SER A 29 5.05 8.59 2.13
CA SER A 29 5.60 9.37 1.01
C SER A 29 4.56 9.53 -0.11
N THR A 30 4.68 10.61 -0.88
CA THR A 30 3.90 10.84 -2.11
C THR A 30 4.46 10.10 -3.34
N GLU A 31 5.59 9.45 -3.23
CA GLU A 31 6.23 8.75 -4.35
C GLU A 31 5.51 7.45 -4.74
N GLN A 32 4.77 6.87 -3.80
CA GLN A 32 3.99 5.65 -4.07
C GLN A 32 2.63 6.01 -4.69
N SER A 33 2.48 5.73 -5.97
CA SER A 33 1.27 6.05 -6.74
C SER A 33 -0.01 5.41 -6.18
N PHE A 34 0.10 4.27 -5.50
CA PHE A 34 -1.03 3.60 -4.85
C PHE A 34 -1.73 4.49 -3.82
N TYR A 35 -0.98 5.29 -3.04
CA TYR A 35 -1.60 6.23 -2.09
C TYR A 35 -2.48 7.27 -2.77
N SER A 36 -2.16 7.66 -4.02
CA SER A 36 -2.96 8.65 -4.75
C SER A 36 -4.38 8.16 -5.01
N ASP A 37 -4.57 6.88 -5.32
CA ASP A 37 -5.89 6.30 -5.57
C ASP A 37 -6.70 6.20 -4.27
N VAL A 38 -6.07 5.80 -3.17
CA VAL A 38 -6.71 5.75 -1.84
C VAL A 38 -7.11 7.15 -1.37
N ILE A 39 -6.20 8.13 -1.48
CA ILE A 39 -6.48 9.54 -1.10
C ILE A 39 -7.64 10.08 -1.93
N ARG A 40 -7.66 9.83 -3.23
CA ARG A 40 -8.76 10.26 -4.11
C ARG A 40 -10.11 9.66 -3.68
N GLY A 41 -10.13 8.38 -3.26
CA GLY A 41 -11.34 7.77 -2.67
C GLY A 41 -11.77 8.49 -1.40
N MET A 42 -10.81 8.79 -0.51
CA MET A 42 -11.06 9.55 0.72
C MET A 42 -11.58 10.95 0.43
N GLU A 43 -10.99 11.68 -0.53
CA GLU A 43 -11.42 13.03 -0.93
C GLU A 43 -12.87 13.04 -1.44
N VAL A 44 -13.23 12.08 -2.30
CA VAL A 44 -14.60 11.96 -2.82
C VAL A 44 -15.60 11.71 -1.68
N ALA A 45 -15.28 10.79 -0.77
CA ALA A 45 -16.13 10.49 0.38
C ALA A 45 -16.25 11.69 1.34
N ALA A 46 -15.13 12.31 1.70
CA ALA A 46 -15.08 13.46 2.59
C ALA A 46 -15.83 14.66 2.02
N PHE A 47 -15.63 14.98 0.75
CA PHE A 47 -16.30 16.09 0.06
C PHE A 47 -17.82 15.93 0.08
N SER A 48 -18.33 14.72 -0.10
CA SER A 48 -19.78 14.44 -0.04
C SER A 48 -20.40 14.77 1.33
N GLN A 49 -19.59 14.76 2.39
CA GLN A 49 -19.97 15.09 3.77
C GLN A 49 -19.55 16.52 4.18
N GLY A 50 -19.01 17.31 3.25
CA GLY A 50 -18.57 18.68 3.50
C GLY A 50 -17.27 18.78 4.30
N TYR A 51 -16.38 17.78 4.16
CA TYR A 51 -15.04 17.77 4.72
C TYR A 51 -13.99 17.95 3.63
N ASP A 52 -12.88 18.61 3.99
CA ASP A 52 -11.66 18.68 3.20
C ASP A 52 -10.64 17.67 3.72
N VAL A 53 -9.83 17.07 2.82
CA VAL A 53 -8.71 16.19 3.19
C VAL A 53 -7.40 16.95 3.07
N LEU A 54 -6.65 17.01 4.16
CA LEU A 54 -5.28 17.51 4.20
C LEU A 54 -4.33 16.33 4.14
N ILE A 55 -3.28 16.44 3.34
CA ILE A 55 -2.29 15.35 3.17
C ILE A 55 -0.98 15.80 3.81
N ALA A 56 -0.38 14.92 4.61
CA ALA A 56 0.95 15.13 5.18
C ALA A 56 1.79 13.86 5.06
N THR A 57 3.11 14.04 4.91
CA THR A 57 4.07 12.93 4.75
C THR A 57 4.96 12.83 5.97
N THR A 58 5.23 11.60 6.42
CA THR A 58 6.10 11.32 7.57
C THR A 58 7.53 10.99 7.20
N HIS A 59 7.78 10.58 5.94
CA HIS A 59 9.06 10.01 5.50
C HIS A 59 9.51 8.82 6.39
N ASP A 60 8.54 8.02 6.85
CA ASP A 60 8.75 6.86 7.75
C ASP A 60 9.35 7.23 9.13
N ASP A 61 9.29 8.51 9.54
CA ASP A 61 9.74 8.97 10.86
C ASP A 61 8.59 9.01 11.86
N PRO A 62 8.60 8.17 12.93
CA PRO A 62 7.55 8.16 13.95
C PRO A 62 7.50 9.47 14.77
N ASN A 63 8.61 10.20 14.91
CA ASN A 63 8.59 11.49 15.59
C ASN A 63 7.86 12.54 14.75
N HIS A 64 8.07 12.50 13.43
CA HIS A 64 7.35 13.38 12.51
C HIS A 64 5.87 13.02 12.46
N GLU A 65 5.52 11.73 12.48
CA GLU A 65 4.12 11.28 12.57
C GLU A 65 3.44 11.83 13.83
N MET A 66 4.09 11.73 15.00
CA MET A 66 3.59 12.30 16.25
C MET A 66 3.45 13.83 16.19
N HIS A 67 4.40 14.52 15.56
CA HIS A 67 4.32 15.97 15.35
C HIS A 67 3.09 16.36 14.52
N LEU A 68 2.82 15.64 13.41
CA LEU A 68 1.66 15.87 12.56
C LEU A 68 0.33 15.61 13.30
N LEU A 69 0.28 14.60 14.16
CA LEU A 69 -0.86 14.33 15.02
C LEU A 69 -1.12 15.46 16.03
N GLY A 70 -0.14 16.34 16.27
CA GLY A 70 -0.33 17.60 17.02
C GLY A 70 -1.41 18.49 16.44
N MET A 71 -1.76 18.36 15.15
CA MET A 71 -2.89 19.07 14.53
C MET A 71 -4.25 18.65 15.12
N LEU A 72 -4.39 17.39 15.57
CA LEU A 72 -5.58 16.94 16.32
C LEU A 72 -5.64 17.62 17.71
N PHE A 73 -4.50 17.70 18.41
CA PHE A 73 -4.43 18.26 19.75
C PHE A 73 -4.73 19.75 19.74
N SER A 74 -4.28 20.47 18.71
CA SER A 74 -4.57 21.89 18.49
C SER A 74 -5.94 22.16 17.87
N ARG A 75 -6.72 21.12 17.58
CA ARG A 75 -8.01 21.20 16.87
C ARG A 75 -7.90 21.91 15.52
N ALA A 76 -6.80 21.73 14.81
CA ALA A 76 -6.64 22.21 13.44
C ALA A 76 -7.34 21.28 12.43
N VAL A 77 -7.58 20.02 12.83
CA VAL A 77 -8.35 19.00 12.10
C VAL A 77 -9.28 18.26 13.07
N ASP A 78 -10.36 17.70 12.56
CA ASP A 78 -11.38 16.99 13.34
C ASP A 78 -11.07 15.50 13.49
N GLY A 79 -10.20 14.95 12.63
CA GLY A 79 -9.78 13.56 12.64
C GLY A 79 -8.52 13.33 11.82
N ALA A 80 -7.89 12.19 12.01
CA ALA A 80 -6.75 11.74 11.21
C ALA A 80 -6.93 10.30 10.73
N VAL A 81 -6.42 10.02 9.53
CA VAL A 81 -6.31 8.68 8.97
C VAL A 81 -4.83 8.38 8.72
N LEU A 82 -4.34 7.30 9.33
CA LEU A 82 -2.96 6.85 9.23
C LEU A 82 -2.88 5.76 8.15
N LEU A 83 -2.15 6.02 7.07
CA LEU A 83 -1.93 5.06 5.99
C LEU A 83 -0.52 4.45 6.13
N GLY A 84 -0.42 3.37 6.88
CA GLY A 84 0.85 2.73 7.18
C GLY A 84 1.63 3.38 8.33
N PRO A 85 1.04 3.46 9.54
CA PRO A 85 1.65 4.13 10.69
C PRO A 85 2.99 3.50 11.11
N LYS A 86 3.85 4.33 11.70
CA LYS A 86 5.13 3.93 12.30
C LYS A 86 5.07 3.97 13.83
N LEU A 87 4.07 4.64 14.39
CA LEU A 87 3.77 4.59 15.81
C LEU A 87 3.28 3.21 16.21
N ASP A 88 3.57 2.80 17.44
CA ASP A 88 3.10 1.52 17.99
C ASP A 88 1.60 1.54 18.35
N ALA A 89 1.02 0.35 18.48
CA ALA A 89 -0.40 0.18 18.76
C ALA A 89 -0.82 0.81 20.12
N ALA A 90 0.05 0.79 21.14
CA ALA A 90 -0.26 1.35 22.44
C ALA A 90 -0.42 2.89 22.36
N THR A 91 0.49 3.53 21.63
CA THR A 91 0.45 4.98 21.38
C THR A 91 -0.81 5.35 20.58
N ILE A 92 -1.10 4.63 19.48
CA ILE A 92 -2.29 4.89 18.64
C ILE A 92 -3.58 4.67 19.45
N ASN A 93 -3.67 3.62 20.26
CA ASN A 93 -4.82 3.38 21.13
C ASN A 93 -5.05 4.52 22.13
N SER A 94 -3.98 4.95 22.82
CA SER A 94 -4.06 6.05 23.78
C SER A 94 -4.52 7.37 23.13
N LEU A 95 -4.12 7.63 21.90
CA LEU A 95 -4.57 8.78 21.13
C LEU A 95 -6.01 8.62 20.64
N GLY A 96 -6.38 7.42 20.20
CA GLY A 96 -7.72 7.09 19.71
C GLY A 96 -8.81 7.17 20.78
N GLU A 97 -8.46 7.00 22.08
CA GLU A 97 -9.40 7.23 23.19
C GLU A 97 -9.84 8.70 23.33
N LYS A 98 -9.06 9.64 22.82
CA LYS A 98 -9.27 11.08 23.00
C LYS A 98 -9.56 11.81 21.69
N HIS A 99 -9.18 11.22 20.58
CA HIS A 99 -9.23 11.84 19.26
C HIS A 99 -9.77 10.86 18.21
N ASN A 100 -10.38 11.40 17.15
CA ASN A 100 -10.85 10.61 16.01
C ASN A 100 -9.67 10.19 15.16
N ILE A 101 -9.22 8.96 15.34
CA ILE A 101 -8.13 8.35 14.57
C ILE A 101 -8.64 7.07 13.93
N ALA A 102 -8.33 6.89 12.66
CA ALA A 102 -8.52 5.64 11.94
C ALA A 102 -7.22 5.22 11.26
N MET A 103 -7.08 3.93 10.98
CA MET A 103 -6.01 3.40 10.14
C MET A 103 -6.57 2.91 8.82
N CYS A 104 -5.77 3.01 7.77
CA CYS A 104 -6.10 2.48 6.46
C CYS A 104 -4.88 1.74 5.88
N LEU A 105 -5.15 0.66 5.11
CA LEU A 105 -4.19 -0.19 4.40
C LEU A 105 -3.40 -1.15 5.30
N GLU A 106 -2.90 -0.69 6.42
CA GLU A 106 -2.12 -1.50 7.37
C GLU A 106 -2.93 -1.76 8.63
N ARG A 107 -2.69 -2.89 9.25
CA ARG A 107 -3.19 -3.21 10.59
C ARG A 107 -2.04 -3.38 11.57
N LEU A 108 -2.28 -3.06 12.80
CA LEU A 108 -1.36 -3.33 13.90
C LEU A 108 -2.03 -4.28 14.88
N ASP A 109 -1.31 -5.31 15.31
CA ASP A 109 -1.81 -6.22 16.33
C ASP A 109 -2.07 -5.45 17.64
N ASN A 110 -3.17 -5.78 18.31
CA ASN A 110 -3.63 -5.09 19.52
C ASN A 110 -3.97 -3.59 19.35
N CYS A 111 -4.25 -3.15 18.14
CA CYS A 111 -4.76 -1.81 17.89
C CYS A 111 -6.29 -1.83 17.81
N ASN A 112 -6.94 -0.92 18.56
CA ASN A 112 -8.41 -0.89 18.73
C ASN A 112 -9.08 0.25 17.95
N VAL A 113 -8.33 1.10 17.25
CA VAL A 113 -8.92 2.15 16.41
C VAL A 113 -9.56 1.53 15.16
N LEU A 114 -10.53 2.24 14.58
CA LEU A 114 -11.14 1.84 13.32
C LEU A 114 -10.03 1.57 12.28
N THR A 115 -10.04 0.39 11.70
CA THR A 115 -9.04 -0.01 10.70
C THR A 115 -9.74 -0.53 9.46
N VAL A 116 -9.37 0.03 8.30
CA VAL A 116 -9.86 -0.40 6.99
C VAL A 116 -8.69 -1.03 6.23
N THR A 117 -8.79 -2.32 5.94
CA THR A 117 -7.79 -3.07 5.18
C THR A 117 -8.45 -4.22 4.43
N ILE A 118 -7.76 -4.77 3.44
CA ILE A 118 -8.19 -5.98 2.73
C ILE A 118 -7.62 -7.23 3.43
N ASP A 119 -8.17 -8.40 3.09
CA ASP A 119 -7.56 -9.68 3.46
C ASP A 119 -6.33 -9.95 2.56
N ASN A 120 -5.17 -9.43 2.98
CA ASN A 120 -3.91 -9.55 2.25
C ASN A 120 -3.42 -11.00 2.14
N VAL A 121 -3.73 -11.85 3.12
CA VAL A 121 -3.38 -13.28 3.08
C VAL A 121 -4.16 -13.96 1.97
N LYS A 122 -5.49 -13.76 1.95
CA LYS A 122 -6.35 -14.32 0.90
C LYS A 122 -5.97 -13.78 -0.48
N ALA A 123 -5.75 -12.48 -0.61
CA ALA A 123 -5.42 -11.85 -1.87
C ALA A 123 -4.09 -12.36 -2.44
N GLY A 124 -3.03 -12.46 -1.62
CA GLY A 124 -1.76 -13.06 -2.00
C GLY A 124 -1.88 -14.54 -2.39
N ARG A 125 -2.68 -15.32 -1.62
CA ARG A 125 -2.99 -16.72 -1.94
C ARG A 125 -3.72 -16.87 -3.28
N ASP A 126 -4.71 -16.02 -3.56
CA ASP A 126 -5.47 -16.05 -4.81
C ASP A 126 -4.59 -15.68 -6.01
N ALA A 127 -3.71 -14.69 -5.88
CA ALA A 127 -2.73 -14.30 -6.90
C ALA A 127 -1.81 -15.46 -7.30
N VAL A 128 -1.23 -16.13 -6.30
CA VAL A 128 -0.31 -17.25 -6.54
C VAL A 128 -1.07 -18.48 -7.05
N ASN A 129 -2.25 -18.76 -6.54
CA ASN A 129 -3.12 -19.82 -7.07
C ASN A 129 -3.49 -19.57 -8.54
N TYR A 130 -3.65 -18.32 -8.97
CA TYR A 130 -3.85 -18.02 -10.38
C TYR A 130 -2.64 -18.44 -11.22
N LEU A 131 -1.42 -18.15 -10.79
CA LEU A 131 -0.19 -18.59 -11.46
C LEU A 131 -0.09 -20.12 -11.51
N ILE A 132 -0.42 -20.80 -10.42
CA ILE A 132 -0.42 -22.26 -10.34
C ILE A 132 -1.43 -22.87 -11.32
N ARG A 133 -2.66 -22.33 -11.39
CA ARG A 133 -3.68 -22.76 -12.36
C ARG A 133 -3.26 -22.55 -13.83
N LYS A 134 -2.36 -21.59 -14.09
CA LYS A 134 -1.74 -21.39 -15.41
C LYS A 134 -0.61 -22.37 -15.71
N GLY A 135 -0.29 -23.28 -14.78
CA GLY A 135 0.69 -24.35 -14.95
C GLY A 135 2.06 -24.05 -14.34
N HIS A 136 2.24 -22.91 -13.67
CA HIS A 136 3.53 -22.58 -13.07
C HIS A 136 3.70 -23.30 -11.73
N LYS A 137 4.82 -24.03 -11.59
CA LYS A 137 5.21 -24.73 -10.36
C LYS A 137 6.45 -24.12 -9.70
N LYS A 138 7.25 -23.37 -10.48
CA LYS A 138 8.39 -22.61 -10.01
C LYS A 138 8.00 -21.15 -10.00
N ILE A 139 7.65 -20.64 -8.84
CA ILE A 139 7.12 -19.29 -8.68
C ILE A 139 8.05 -18.55 -7.72
N GLY A 140 8.67 -17.46 -8.20
CA GLY A 140 9.47 -16.56 -7.37
C GLY A 140 8.58 -15.57 -6.62
N LEU A 141 9.05 -15.09 -5.48
CA LEU A 141 8.45 -13.98 -4.72
C LEU A 141 9.47 -12.85 -4.62
N ILE A 142 9.06 -11.64 -4.96
CA ILE A 142 9.81 -10.42 -4.64
C ILE A 142 9.02 -9.66 -3.57
N THR A 143 9.61 -9.52 -2.39
CA THR A 143 9.01 -8.88 -1.21
C THR A 143 9.96 -7.86 -0.59
N THR A 144 9.62 -7.29 0.55
CA THR A 144 10.37 -6.20 1.18
C THR A 144 11.00 -6.62 2.51
N LEU A 145 12.17 -6.02 2.80
CA LEU A 145 12.80 -6.06 4.13
C LEU A 145 12.03 -5.19 5.15
N GLN A 146 11.31 -4.16 4.67
CA GLN A 146 10.42 -3.36 5.49
C GLN A 146 9.16 -4.18 5.80
N ARG A 147 9.18 -4.93 6.88
CA ARG A 147 8.17 -5.91 7.26
C ARG A 147 6.85 -5.24 7.69
N SER A 148 6.16 -4.55 6.76
CA SER A 148 4.78 -4.12 7.00
C SER A 148 3.84 -5.32 7.13
N GLN A 149 2.73 -5.19 7.84
CA GLN A 149 1.82 -6.30 8.04
C GLN A 149 1.23 -6.79 6.72
N SER A 150 0.90 -5.89 5.80
CA SER A 150 0.41 -6.24 4.46
C SER A 150 1.44 -7.07 3.68
N SER A 151 2.73 -6.72 3.75
CA SER A 151 3.80 -7.47 3.08
C SER A 151 3.97 -8.88 3.66
N ILE A 152 3.89 -9.00 4.98
CA ILE A 152 3.93 -10.29 5.70
C ILE A 152 2.73 -11.15 5.31
N ASP A 153 1.54 -10.57 5.29
CA ASP A 153 0.31 -11.27 4.97
C ASP A 153 0.32 -11.78 3.51
N ARG A 154 0.82 -10.99 2.55
CA ARG A 154 0.98 -11.41 1.15
C ARG A 154 1.99 -12.55 1.00
N GLU A 155 3.10 -12.52 1.76
CA GLU A 155 4.07 -13.62 1.83
C GLU A 155 3.45 -14.89 2.44
N ILE A 156 2.64 -14.76 3.49
CA ILE A 156 1.88 -15.89 4.06
C ILE A 156 0.94 -16.47 3.00
N GLY A 157 0.22 -15.62 2.26
CA GLY A 157 -0.64 -16.03 1.15
C GLY A 157 0.12 -16.84 0.09
N TYR A 158 1.31 -16.38 -0.30
CA TYR A 158 2.19 -17.11 -1.22
C TYR A 158 2.54 -18.51 -0.70
N LYS A 159 3.00 -18.60 0.56
CA LYS A 159 3.35 -19.88 1.20
C LYS A 159 2.16 -20.83 1.28
N LEU A 160 0.98 -20.31 1.63
CA LEU A 160 -0.25 -21.10 1.70
C LEU A 160 -0.66 -21.63 0.33
N ALA A 161 -0.59 -20.82 -0.73
CA ALA A 161 -0.91 -21.26 -2.08
C ALA A 161 0.00 -22.40 -2.56
N LEU A 162 1.30 -22.31 -2.29
CA LEU A 162 2.24 -23.39 -2.60
C LEU A 162 1.88 -24.68 -1.84
N LYS A 163 1.66 -24.56 -0.53
CA LYS A 163 1.30 -25.70 0.34
C LYS A 163 0.03 -26.40 -0.12
N ASP A 164 -1.03 -25.65 -0.43
CA ASP A 164 -2.32 -26.18 -0.83
C ASP A 164 -2.25 -26.95 -2.16
N ASN A 165 -1.28 -26.62 -3.01
CA ASN A 165 -1.06 -27.28 -4.30
C ASN A 165 0.09 -28.30 -4.29
N GLY A 166 0.61 -28.65 -3.11
CA GLY A 166 1.68 -29.63 -2.97
C GLY A 166 3.01 -29.20 -3.60
N ILE A 167 3.24 -27.89 -3.74
CA ILE A 167 4.50 -27.32 -4.26
C ILE A 167 5.42 -27.02 -3.06
N PRO A 168 6.61 -27.60 -2.99
CA PRO A 168 7.55 -27.32 -1.92
C PRO A 168 7.94 -25.83 -1.90
N TYR A 169 7.92 -25.23 -0.71
CA TYR A 169 8.49 -23.90 -0.50
C TYR A 169 10.01 -23.96 -0.64
N ASN A 170 10.58 -23.03 -1.39
CA ASN A 170 12.03 -22.89 -1.55
C ASN A 170 12.43 -21.44 -1.19
N GLU A 171 13.30 -21.30 -0.19
CA GLU A 171 13.78 -19.98 0.27
C GLU A 171 14.56 -19.24 -0.82
N ASP A 172 15.27 -19.95 -1.70
CA ASP A 172 15.99 -19.34 -2.82
C ASP A 172 15.05 -18.62 -3.81
N TYR A 173 13.77 -18.96 -3.81
CA TYR A 173 12.77 -18.29 -4.64
C TYR A 173 12.19 -17.02 -4.01
N VAL A 174 12.73 -16.55 -2.89
CA VAL A 174 12.27 -15.34 -2.22
C VAL A 174 13.38 -14.30 -2.19
N TYR A 175 13.14 -13.17 -2.82
CA TYR A 175 14.04 -12.01 -2.76
C TYR A 175 13.43 -10.94 -1.84
N PHE A 176 14.23 -10.47 -0.88
CA PHE A 176 13.86 -9.39 0.03
C PHE A 176 14.57 -8.11 -0.38
N GLY A 177 13.81 -7.12 -0.84
CA GLY A 177 14.32 -5.81 -1.29
C GLY A 177 13.62 -4.64 -0.60
N GLY A 178 13.32 -3.60 -1.36
CA GLY A 178 12.51 -2.45 -0.99
C GLY A 178 11.30 -2.33 -1.89
N TYR A 179 10.60 -1.19 -1.81
CA TYR A 179 9.41 -0.91 -2.64
C TYR A 179 9.73 -0.22 -3.97
N GLU A 180 11.01 0.12 -4.21
CA GLU A 180 11.44 0.84 -5.41
C GLU A 180 11.52 -0.09 -6.62
N THR A 181 11.35 0.49 -7.81
CA THR A 181 11.49 -0.21 -9.10
C THR A 181 12.83 -0.93 -9.23
N GLU A 182 13.92 -0.30 -8.74
CA GLU A 182 15.27 -0.85 -8.69
C GLU A 182 15.34 -2.19 -7.96
N GLN A 183 14.61 -2.32 -6.86
CA GLN A 183 14.57 -3.56 -6.08
C GLN A 183 13.83 -4.67 -6.83
N GLY A 184 12.81 -4.31 -7.60
CA GLY A 184 12.17 -5.24 -8.53
C GLY A 184 13.14 -5.77 -9.60
N MET A 185 13.95 -4.88 -10.17
CA MET A 185 15.01 -5.26 -11.14
C MET A 185 16.01 -6.24 -10.51
N ARG A 186 16.56 -5.90 -9.34
CA ARG A 186 17.52 -6.74 -8.61
C ARG A 186 16.92 -8.09 -8.20
N GLY A 187 15.66 -8.09 -7.76
CA GLY A 187 14.94 -9.31 -7.41
C GLY A 187 14.76 -10.24 -8.60
N CYS A 188 14.38 -9.70 -9.76
CA CYS A 188 14.30 -10.47 -10.99
C CYS A 188 15.66 -11.01 -11.42
N GLU A 189 16.72 -10.18 -11.37
CA GLU A 189 18.09 -10.60 -11.66
C GLU A 189 18.52 -11.75 -10.75
N TYR A 190 18.31 -11.63 -9.44
CA TYR A 190 18.61 -12.68 -8.49
C TYR A 190 17.90 -13.99 -8.83
N LEU A 191 16.59 -13.94 -9.04
CA LEU A 191 15.77 -15.12 -9.33
C LEU A 191 16.15 -15.80 -10.65
N MET A 192 16.45 -15.01 -11.68
CA MET A 192 16.80 -15.54 -13.00
C MET A 192 18.22 -16.10 -13.07
N ASN A 193 19.11 -15.75 -12.13
CA ASN A 193 20.46 -16.32 -12.02
C ASN A 193 20.51 -17.61 -11.19
N LEU A 194 19.40 -18.08 -10.63
CA LEU A 194 19.37 -19.36 -9.91
C LEU A 194 19.62 -20.54 -10.86
N PRO A 195 20.23 -21.64 -10.38
CA PRO A 195 20.44 -22.85 -11.20
C PRO A 195 19.16 -23.41 -11.82
N SER A 196 18.02 -23.16 -11.22
CA SER A 196 16.69 -23.54 -11.70
C SER A 196 15.75 -22.37 -11.52
N PRO A 197 15.73 -21.39 -12.45
CA PRO A 197 14.97 -20.16 -12.28
C PRO A 197 13.47 -20.41 -12.27
N PRO A 198 12.67 -19.52 -11.62
CA PRO A 198 11.22 -19.55 -11.67
C PRO A 198 10.70 -19.23 -13.08
N THR A 199 9.51 -19.70 -13.39
CA THR A 199 8.78 -19.39 -14.64
C THR A 199 7.71 -18.33 -14.46
N ALA A 200 7.41 -17.98 -13.21
CA ALA A 200 6.53 -16.89 -12.85
C ALA A 200 7.08 -16.17 -11.60
N ILE A 201 6.81 -14.89 -11.47
CA ILE A 201 7.22 -14.08 -10.32
C ILE A 201 5.97 -13.37 -9.79
N PHE A 202 5.70 -13.56 -8.49
CA PHE A 202 4.76 -12.76 -7.73
C PHE A 202 5.54 -11.65 -7.01
N SER A 203 5.11 -10.42 -7.18
CA SER A 203 5.65 -9.25 -6.49
C SER A 203 4.57 -8.65 -5.59
N ILE A 204 4.94 -8.25 -4.38
CA ILE A 204 3.99 -7.72 -3.40
C ILE A 204 3.42 -6.34 -3.76
N SER A 205 3.94 -5.68 -4.80
CA SER A 205 3.37 -4.45 -5.38
C SER A 205 3.66 -4.37 -6.87
N ASP A 206 2.87 -3.56 -7.57
CA ASP A 206 3.05 -3.33 -9.01
C ASP A 206 4.36 -2.62 -9.34
N ILE A 207 4.80 -1.68 -8.50
CA ILE A 207 6.07 -0.97 -8.70
C ILE A 207 7.25 -1.95 -8.73
N ILE A 208 7.26 -2.91 -7.81
CA ILE A 208 8.26 -3.99 -7.79
C ILE A 208 8.12 -4.87 -9.03
N ALA A 209 6.89 -5.26 -9.40
CA ALA A 209 6.63 -6.08 -10.58
C ALA A 209 7.09 -5.39 -11.87
N ILE A 210 6.84 -4.09 -12.01
CA ILE A 210 7.28 -3.27 -13.14
C ILE A 210 8.82 -3.25 -13.23
N GLY A 211 9.50 -3.10 -12.10
CA GLY A 211 10.96 -3.21 -12.05
C GLY A 211 11.45 -4.57 -12.54
N ALA A 212 10.83 -5.65 -12.07
CA ALA A 212 11.14 -7.01 -12.49
C ALA A 212 10.90 -7.22 -14.01
N MET A 213 9.79 -6.69 -14.54
CA MET A 213 9.49 -6.71 -15.98
C MET A 213 10.55 -5.95 -16.79
N ASN A 214 10.97 -4.78 -16.33
CA ASN A 214 12.01 -3.97 -17.01
C ASN A 214 13.33 -4.73 -17.11
N TYR A 215 13.75 -5.40 -16.03
CA TYR A 215 14.93 -6.28 -16.09
C TYR A 215 14.75 -7.40 -17.11
N ALA A 216 13.64 -8.12 -17.05
CA ALA A 216 13.38 -9.24 -17.97
C ALA A 216 13.41 -8.79 -19.44
N LEU A 217 12.76 -7.66 -19.76
CA LEU A 217 12.78 -7.07 -21.11
C LEU A 217 14.20 -6.69 -21.54
N SER A 218 14.98 -6.08 -20.65
CA SER A 218 16.38 -5.69 -20.95
C SER A 218 17.30 -6.89 -21.27
N LYS A 219 16.95 -8.06 -20.77
CA LYS A 219 17.65 -9.34 -21.02
C LYS A 219 17.03 -10.15 -22.17
N GLY A 220 16.02 -9.62 -22.85
CA GLY A 220 15.40 -10.25 -24.01
C GLY A 220 14.36 -11.31 -23.69
N TYR A 221 13.92 -11.44 -22.42
CA TYR A 221 12.82 -12.34 -22.08
C TYR A 221 11.49 -11.85 -22.67
N ARG A 222 10.72 -12.77 -23.20
CA ARG A 222 9.36 -12.47 -23.70
C ARG A 222 8.36 -12.62 -22.56
N ILE A 223 7.87 -11.49 -22.07
CA ILE A 223 6.84 -11.48 -21.03
C ILE A 223 5.57 -12.15 -21.54
N GLY A 224 4.98 -13.00 -20.72
CA GLY A 224 3.82 -13.79 -21.11
C GLY A 224 4.15 -15.11 -21.81
N LYS A 225 5.42 -15.36 -22.16
CA LYS A 225 5.88 -16.61 -22.77
C LYS A 225 7.01 -17.27 -21.99
N ASP A 226 8.11 -16.53 -21.83
CA ASP A 226 9.33 -17.05 -21.16
C ASP A 226 9.24 -16.83 -19.64
N LEU A 227 8.60 -15.74 -19.22
CA LEU A 227 8.41 -15.36 -17.82
C LEU A 227 7.07 -14.63 -17.65
N ILE A 228 6.37 -14.95 -16.57
CA ILE A 228 5.08 -14.36 -16.20
C ILE A 228 5.26 -13.53 -14.92
N PHE A 229 4.58 -12.40 -14.86
CA PHE A 229 4.57 -11.53 -13.69
C PHE A 229 3.17 -11.36 -13.12
N MET A 230 3.07 -11.35 -11.81
CA MET A 230 1.87 -11.00 -11.05
C MET A 230 2.25 -9.92 -10.04
N GLY A 231 1.63 -8.77 -10.17
CA GLY A 231 1.76 -7.64 -9.24
C GLY A 231 0.64 -7.61 -8.20
N PHE A 232 0.56 -6.47 -7.52
CA PHE A 232 -0.45 -6.17 -6.52
C PHE A 232 -0.68 -4.66 -6.51
N ASP A 233 -1.91 -4.20 -6.35
CA ASP A 233 -2.43 -2.82 -6.20
C ASP A 233 -3.26 -2.34 -7.40
N ASN A 234 -3.00 -2.81 -8.62
CA ASN A 234 -3.61 -2.35 -9.88
C ASN A 234 -3.44 -0.84 -10.12
N ILE A 235 -2.20 -0.35 -9.93
CA ILE A 235 -1.89 1.06 -10.18
C ILE A 235 -1.99 1.41 -11.67
N GLN A 236 -2.17 2.69 -12.00
CA GLN A 236 -2.30 3.16 -13.38
C GLN A 236 -1.16 2.68 -14.28
N TYR A 237 0.07 2.59 -13.77
CA TYR A 237 1.25 2.17 -14.54
C TYR A 237 1.18 0.70 -14.98
N SER A 238 0.42 -0.16 -14.31
CA SER A 238 0.28 -1.58 -14.67
C SER A 238 -0.30 -1.77 -16.07
N HIS A 239 -1.07 -0.81 -16.56
CA HIS A 239 -1.69 -0.81 -17.89
C HIS A 239 -0.86 -0.14 -18.99
N MET A 240 0.30 0.44 -18.65
CA MET A 240 1.14 1.17 -19.63
C MET A 240 2.14 0.29 -20.36
N PHE A 241 2.34 -0.94 -19.92
CA PHE A 241 3.23 -1.91 -20.54
C PHE A 241 2.51 -2.76 -21.60
N VAL A 242 3.28 -3.30 -22.53
CA VAL A 242 2.78 -4.29 -23.50
C VAL A 242 3.69 -5.51 -23.46
N PRO A 243 3.20 -6.66 -22.97
CA PRO A 243 1.85 -6.91 -22.43
C PRO A 243 1.60 -6.21 -21.09
N HIS A 244 0.31 -5.98 -20.77
CA HIS A 244 -0.07 -5.42 -19.47
C HIS A 244 0.36 -6.33 -18.31
N LEU A 245 0.67 -5.72 -17.17
CA LEU A 245 0.93 -6.47 -15.93
C LEU A 245 -0.37 -7.07 -15.40
N SER A 246 -0.36 -8.39 -15.13
CA SER A 246 -1.42 -9.01 -14.33
C SER A 246 -1.23 -8.62 -12.87
N THR A 247 -2.30 -8.19 -12.21
CA THR A 247 -2.20 -7.65 -10.85
C THR A 247 -3.46 -7.93 -10.03
N VAL A 248 -3.35 -7.80 -8.71
CA VAL A 248 -4.47 -7.82 -7.77
C VAL A 248 -4.98 -6.40 -7.59
N GLU A 249 -6.25 -6.16 -7.92
CA GLU A 249 -6.88 -4.86 -7.70
C GLU A 249 -7.29 -4.68 -6.24
N GLN A 250 -6.93 -3.54 -5.65
CA GLN A 250 -7.42 -3.11 -4.34
C GLN A 250 -8.63 -2.16 -4.50
N PRO A 251 -9.67 -2.28 -3.66
CA PRO A 251 -10.88 -1.47 -3.77
C PRO A 251 -10.67 -0.06 -3.16
N CYS A 252 -9.88 0.80 -3.80
CA CYS A 252 -9.51 2.13 -3.30
C CYS A 252 -10.69 3.11 -3.16
N TYR A 253 -11.83 2.81 -3.80
CA TYR A 253 -13.03 3.66 -3.81
C TYR A 253 -14.23 3.06 -3.08
N ALA A 254 -14.07 1.91 -2.40
CA ALA A 254 -15.15 1.19 -1.73
C ALA A 254 -15.38 1.66 -0.29
#